data_d4e5b98a4e70a4c33cd49db387841806
#
_entry.id   d4e5b98a4e70a4c33cd49db387841806
#
_cell.length_a   1.000
_cell.length_b   1.000
_cell.length_c   1.000
_cell.angle_alpha   90.00
_cell.angle_beta   90.00
_cell.angle_gamma   90.00
#
_symmetry.space_group_name_H-M   'P 1'
#
loop_
_entity.id
_entity.type
_entity.pdbx_description
1 polymer ?
#
loop_
_entity_poly.entity_id
_entity_poly.type
_entity_poly.pdbx_seq_one_letter_code
_entity_poly.pdbx_strand_id
1 'polypeptide(L)'
;MTVSPPRAAPAVPSVSDTAYAAWAPDLQLLLGGEAAGPLRALIETASGELLSFCPRQVNHQPAQPGGGSSTIVQYGAQVRWAGGRVASETLVMATGGRIPRRAAVVDGDGVRVGIWRWPFDPDLPGLASAVDADTVSALLATLGMGGGKVRLTVRAYRPGRRAVIEASGTHGRVFLKVVRPHRVQALHAQHRLLARHMAVPHSYGYSTDGILVLQALHGGSLRGALSGPAVPLPGASALQGLLDQLPAELAQNQMSGDHLSRANHYADVVAGCLPDERVRLDELLGRYAFSEAGEHPTVAVHGDFYEGQILVERGRVSGLLDVDTAGSGHRIERVGDDARPPIRPRPAAPEGNRDLRTSAGLLLRLNSYRVVAGVLVAASRR
;
A
#
# COMPACT_ATOMS: atom_id res chain seq x y z
N MET A 1 29.72 -16.71 11.91
CA MET A 1 28.76 -15.69 11.45
C MET A 1 27.73 -15.47 12.56
N THR A 2 27.92 -14.44 13.35
CA THR A 2 27.07 -14.08 14.49
C THR A 2 25.84 -13.36 13.96
N VAL A 3 24.69 -14.02 14.05
CA VAL A 3 23.39 -13.42 13.74
C VAL A 3 22.99 -12.57 14.94
N SER A 4 22.89 -11.25 14.74
CA SER A 4 22.35 -10.35 15.76
C SER A 4 20.89 -10.72 16.07
N PRO A 5 20.48 -10.74 17.34
CA PRO A 5 19.10 -11.06 17.71
C PRO A 5 18.13 -10.03 17.13
N PRO A 6 16.93 -10.44 16.73
CA PRO A 6 15.94 -9.53 16.21
C PRO A 6 15.56 -8.51 17.29
N ARG A 7 15.56 -7.24 16.89
CA ARG A 7 15.14 -6.11 17.73
C ARG A 7 13.73 -6.38 18.25
N ALA A 8 13.51 -6.29 19.55
CA ALA A 8 12.23 -6.50 20.20
C ALA A 8 11.13 -5.70 19.47
N ALA A 9 10.02 -6.36 19.18
CA ALA A 9 8.88 -5.70 18.56
C ALA A 9 8.39 -4.57 19.49
N PRO A 10 8.09 -3.38 18.98
CA PRO A 10 7.53 -2.31 19.80
C PRO A 10 6.21 -2.82 20.40
N ALA A 11 6.02 -2.60 21.70
CA ALA A 11 4.78 -2.91 22.39
C ALA A 11 3.59 -2.27 21.63
N VAL A 12 2.52 -3.03 21.46
CA VAL A 12 1.27 -2.50 20.90
C VAL A 12 0.79 -1.41 21.86
N PRO A 13 0.60 -0.16 21.38
CA PRO A 13 0.07 0.89 22.23
C PRO A 13 -1.32 0.49 22.73
N SER A 14 -1.56 0.60 24.02
CA SER A 14 -2.88 0.42 24.61
C SER A 14 -3.81 1.49 24.05
N VAL A 15 -4.86 1.06 23.35
CA VAL A 15 -5.99 1.91 22.98
C VAL A 15 -6.83 2.11 24.25
N SER A 16 -7.32 3.32 24.51
CA SER A 16 -8.20 3.52 25.64
C SER A 16 -9.47 2.66 25.49
N ASP A 17 -9.99 2.10 26.58
CA ASP A 17 -11.18 1.24 26.56
C ASP A 17 -12.39 1.94 25.92
N THR A 18 -12.51 3.25 26.10
CA THR A 18 -13.57 4.07 25.49
C THR A 18 -13.45 4.15 23.96
N ALA A 19 -12.25 4.33 23.43
CA ALA A 19 -12.02 4.37 21.98
C ALA A 19 -12.22 2.98 21.36
N TYR A 20 -11.80 1.91 22.04
CA TYR A 20 -12.02 0.54 21.61
C TYR A 20 -13.52 0.17 21.54
N ALA A 21 -14.31 0.56 22.54
CA ALA A 21 -15.75 0.31 22.57
C ALA A 21 -16.54 1.02 21.46
N ALA A 22 -16.00 2.12 20.91
CA ALA A 22 -16.61 2.85 19.80
C ALA A 22 -16.30 2.23 18.41
N TRP A 23 -15.38 1.27 18.33
CA TRP A 23 -15.01 0.66 17.05
C TRP A 23 -16.09 -0.27 16.52
N ALA A 24 -16.13 -0.43 15.19
CA ALA A 24 -16.96 -1.43 14.55
C ALA A 24 -16.61 -2.84 15.06
N PRO A 25 -17.59 -3.77 15.18
CA PRO A 25 -17.37 -5.12 15.73
C PRO A 25 -16.24 -5.89 15.03
N ASP A 26 -16.09 -5.71 13.72
CA ASP A 26 -15.02 -6.34 12.95
C ASP A 26 -13.63 -5.79 13.30
N LEU A 27 -13.51 -4.50 13.66
CA LEU A 27 -12.27 -3.94 14.18
C LEU A 27 -11.97 -4.44 15.59
N GLN A 28 -12.97 -4.52 16.45
CA GLN A 28 -12.80 -5.04 17.81
C GLN A 28 -12.31 -6.50 17.76
N LEU A 29 -12.98 -7.35 16.98
CA LEU A 29 -12.59 -8.75 16.81
C LEU A 29 -11.15 -8.89 16.29
N LEU A 30 -10.83 -8.19 15.20
CA LEU A 30 -9.54 -8.38 14.52
C LEU A 30 -8.36 -7.72 15.25
N LEU A 31 -8.59 -6.71 16.08
CA LEU A 31 -7.52 -6.01 16.81
C LEU A 31 -7.49 -6.36 18.30
N GLY A 32 -8.50 -7.07 18.78
CA GLY A 32 -8.61 -7.55 20.15
C GLY A 32 -7.97 -8.92 20.39
N GLY A 33 -8.10 -9.40 21.62
CA GLY A 33 -7.62 -10.72 22.03
C GLY A 33 -8.33 -11.88 21.34
N GLU A 34 -9.54 -11.68 20.89
CA GLU A 34 -10.40 -12.67 20.20
C GLU A 34 -9.83 -13.12 18.85
N ALA A 35 -8.98 -12.29 18.23
CA ALA A 35 -8.22 -12.66 17.05
C ALA A 35 -7.38 -13.94 17.23
N ALA A 36 -7.01 -14.28 18.47
CA ALA A 36 -6.18 -15.44 18.78
C ALA A 36 -6.84 -16.76 18.37
N GLY A 37 -8.16 -16.90 18.55
CA GLY A 37 -8.89 -18.13 18.25
C GLY A 37 -8.74 -18.56 16.77
N PRO A 38 -9.20 -17.75 15.82
CA PRO A 38 -9.05 -18.03 14.39
C PRO A 38 -7.61 -18.21 13.96
N LEU A 39 -6.68 -17.37 14.43
CA LEU A 39 -5.26 -17.48 14.09
C LEU A 39 -4.64 -18.80 14.55
N ARG A 40 -4.99 -19.25 15.76
CA ARG A 40 -4.55 -20.52 16.31
C ARG A 40 -5.11 -21.69 15.48
N ALA A 41 -6.41 -21.68 15.21
CA ALA A 41 -7.04 -22.71 14.39
C ALA A 41 -6.36 -22.88 13.01
N LEU A 42 -6.03 -21.76 12.34
CA LEU A 42 -5.29 -21.82 11.06
C LEU A 42 -3.94 -22.49 11.21
N ILE A 43 -3.20 -22.21 12.26
CA ILE A 43 -1.86 -22.75 12.46
C ILE A 43 -1.90 -24.22 12.88
N GLU A 44 -2.86 -24.62 13.70
CA GLU A 44 -3.08 -26.00 14.14
C GLU A 44 -3.45 -26.93 12.97
N THR A 45 -4.23 -26.44 11.97
CA THR A 45 -4.52 -27.24 10.76
C THR A 45 -3.26 -27.61 9.97
N ALA A 46 -2.19 -26.85 10.13
CA ALA A 46 -0.89 -27.11 9.51
C ALA A 46 0.14 -27.74 10.48
N SER A 47 -0.33 -28.33 11.59
CA SER A 47 0.50 -28.95 12.63
C SER A 47 1.53 -28.01 13.27
N GLY A 48 1.16 -26.74 13.44
CA GLY A 48 1.93 -25.71 14.12
C GLY A 48 1.28 -25.29 15.44
N GLU A 49 2.03 -24.59 16.27
CA GLU A 49 1.60 -23.95 17.51
C GLU A 49 1.83 -22.45 17.43
N LEU A 50 0.78 -21.65 17.61
CA LEU A 50 0.88 -20.20 17.64
C LEU A 50 1.44 -19.73 18.99
N LEU A 51 2.66 -19.18 18.99
CA LEU A 51 3.33 -18.71 20.21
C LEU A 51 2.97 -17.25 20.53
N SER A 52 2.95 -16.40 19.52
CA SER A 52 2.59 -14.99 19.65
C SER A 52 2.17 -14.41 18.30
N PHE A 53 1.40 -13.33 18.35
CA PHE A 53 1.04 -12.56 17.15
C PHE A 53 0.90 -11.08 17.49
N CYS A 54 1.03 -10.22 16.47
CA CYS A 54 0.73 -8.80 16.59
C CYS A 54 0.24 -8.25 15.25
N PRO A 55 -0.74 -7.34 15.23
CA PRO A 55 -1.15 -6.62 14.04
C PRO A 55 0.01 -5.80 13.47
N ARG A 56 0.24 -5.90 12.16
CA ARG A 56 1.29 -5.16 11.44
C ARG A 56 0.71 -4.11 10.52
N GLN A 57 -0.42 -4.44 9.91
CA GLN A 57 -1.11 -3.57 8.96
C GLN A 57 -2.59 -3.80 9.06
N VAL A 58 -3.35 -2.71 9.11
CA VAL A 58 -4.82 -2.71 9.10
C VAL A 58 -5.29 -1.93 7.90
N ASN A 59 -6.31 -2.42 7.22
CA ASN A 59 -7.01 -1.71 6.16
C ASN A 59 -8.51 -1.88 6.38
N HIS A 60 -9.13 -0.84 6.90
CA HIS A 60 -10.56 -0.78 7.22
C HIS A 60 -11.32 0.00 6.15
N GLN A 61 -12.51 -0.47 5.82
CA GLN A 61 -13.50 0.24 5.03
C GLN A 61 -14.77 0.36 5.88
N PRO A 62 -15.21 1.59 6.20
CA PRO A 62 -16.44 1.82 6.94
C PRO A 62 -17.65 1.21 6.22
N ALA A 63 -18.70 0.99 6.97
CA ALA A 63 -19.98 0.57 6.40
C ALA A 63 -20.46 1.59 5.36
N GLN A 64 -20.87 1.08 4.21
CA GLN A 64 -21.55 1.87 3.18
C GLN A 64 -23.06 1.74 3.34
N PRO A 65 -23.88 2.69 2.86
CA PRO A 65 -25.32 2.56 2.86
C PRO A 65 -25.75 1.20 2.25
N GLY A 66 -26.45 0.36 3.04
CA GLY A 66 -26.88 -0.98 2.61
C GLY A 66 -25.81 -2.09 2.70
N GLY A 67 -24.62 -1.79 3.24
CA GLY A 67 -23.55 -2.77 3.45
C GLY A 67 -22.92 -2.68 4.83
N GLY A 68 -22.20 -3.73 5.25
CA GLY A 68 -21.41 -3.74 6.47
C GLY A 68 -20.02 -3.14 6.28
N SER A 69 -19.31 -2.87 7.37
CA SER A 69 -17.89 -2.57 7.35
C SER A 69 -17.08 -3.78 6.87
N SER A 70 -15.88 -3.54 6.40
CA SER A 70 -14.97 -4.62 6.03
C SER A 70 -13.53 -4.27 6.32
N THR A 71 -12.82 -5.20 6.94
CA THR A 71 -11.47 -4.99 7.43
C THR A 71 -10.56 -6.11 6.95
N ILE A 72 -9.31 -5.76 6.61
CA ILE A 72 -8.21 -6.73 6.46
C ILE A 72 -7.13 -6.36 7.45
N VAL A 73 -6.70 -7.34 8.24
CA VAL A 73 -5.55 -7.21 9.14
C VAL A 73 -4.48 -8.22 8.77
N GLN A 74 -3.26 -7.73 8.64
CA GLN A 74 -2.07 -8.54 8.49
C GLN A 74 -1.36 -8.63 9.84
N TYR A 75 -1.04 -9.84 10.28
CA TYR A 75 -0.34 -10.10 11.53
C TYR A 75 1.05 -10.66 11.25
N GLY A 76 2.01 -10.25 12.08
CA GLY A 76 3.25 -11.00 12.27
C GLY A 76 3.04 -11.99 13.40
N ALA A 77 3.41 -13.25 13.20
CA ALA A 77 3.24 -14.31 14.18
C ALA A 77 4.55 -15.07 14.39
N GLN A 78 4.73 -15.60 15.61
CA GLN A 78 5.75 -16.61 15.89
C GLN A 78 5.06 -17.95 15.99
N VAL A 79 5.51 -18.91 15.21
CA VAL A 79 4.91 -20.24 15.11
C VAL A 79 5.97 -21.29 15.36
N ARG A 80 5.66 -22.24 16.25
CA ARG A 80 6.44 -23.45 16.43
C ARG A 80 5.86 -24.55 15.54
N TRP A 81 6.66 -25.03 14.61
CA TRP A 81 6.29 -26.12 13.70
C TRP A 81 6.66 -27.48 14.27
N ALA A 82 6.08 -28.54 13.70
CA ALA A 82 6.50 -29.92 13.98
C ALA A 82 8.02 -30.03 13.87
N GLY A 83 8.66 -30.73 14.85
CA GLY A 83 10.11 -30.78 14.96
C GLY A 83 10.75 -29.62 15.75
N GLY A 84 9.95 -28.74 16.38
CA GLY A 84 10.42 -27.72 17.32
C GLY A 84 10.96 -26.43 16.67
N ARG A 85 11.02 -26.34 15.34
CA ARG A 85 11.47 -25.13 14.64
C ARG A 85 10.51 -23.96 14.85
N VAL A 86 11.01 -22.87 15.38
CA VAL A 86 10.25 -21.61 15.48
C VAL A 86 10.53 -20.72 14.26
N ALA A 87 9.47 -20.20 13.63
CA ALA A 87 9.56 -19.34 12.47
C ALA A 87 8.61 -18.14 12.60
N SER A 88 9.01 -17.02 11.99
CA SER A 88 8.15 -15.86 11.81
C SER A 88 7.25 -16.08 10.62
N GLU A 89 5.95 -15.97 10.83
CA GLU A 89 4.91 -16.14 9.81
C GLU A 89 4.13 -14.84 9.61
N THR A 90 3.55 -14.71 8.43
CA THR A 90 2.58 -13.64 8.14
C THR A 90 1.21 -14.28 7.96
N LEU A 91 0.28 -13.89 8.82
CA LEU A 91 -1.11 -14.35 8.80
C LEU A 91 -2.01 -13.18 8.41
N VAL A 92 -3.14 -13.47 7.81
CA VAL A 92 -4.09 -12.44 7.39
C VAL A 92 -5.49 -12.85 7.76
N MET A 93 -6.27 -11.92 8.29
CA MET A 93 -7.71 -12.07 8.48
C MET A 93 -8.46 -10.95 7.75
N ALA A 94 -9.64 -11.27 7.24
CA ALA A 94 -10.51 -10.35 6.54
C ALA A 94 -11.97 -10.55 6.93
N THR A 95 -12.75 -9.46 6.94
CA THR A 95 -14.19 -9.45 7.23
C THR A 95 -15.00 -8.85 6.09
N GLY A 96 -16.29 -9.05 6.12
CA GLY A 96 -17.25 -8.44 5.20
C GLY A 96 -16.98 -8.78 3.74
N GLY A 97 -17.19 -7.81 2.86
CA GLY A 97 -16.98 -7.93 1.41
C GLY A 97 -15.53 -8.15 0.98
N ARG A 98 -14.58 -8.13 1.92
CA ARG A 98 -13.16 -8.35 1.65
C ARG A 98 -12.69 -9.78 1.86
N ILE A 99 -13.58 -10.67 2.30
CA ILE A 99 -13.27 -12.10 2.39
C ILE A 99 -13.12 -12.65 0.98
N PRO A 100 -11.93 -13.14 0.58
CA PRO A 100 -11.75 -13.77 -0.71
C PRO A 100 -12.62 -15.04 -0.82
N ARG A 101 -13.20 -15.30 -1.99
CA ARG A 101 -14.09 -16.47 -2.21
C ARG A 101 -13.46 -17.83 -1.85
N ARG A 102 -12.12 -17.92 -1.95
CA ARG A 102 -11.37 -19.17 -1.70
C ARG A 102 -10.63 -19.16 -0.36
N ALA A 103 -10.86 -18.17 0.49
CA ALA A 103 -10.28 -18.16 1.83
C ALA A 103 -10.96 -19.24 2.71
N ALA A 104 -10.20 -19.79 3.64
CA ALA A 104 -10.82 -20.51 4.75
C ALA A 104 -11.65 -19.52 5.57
N VAL A 105 -12.82 -19.93 6.02
CA VAL A 105 -13.74 -19.06 6.75
C VAL A 105 -14.00 -19.67 8.12
N VAL A 106 -13.94 -18.82 9.14
CA VAL A 106 -14.29 -19.13 10.53
C VAL A 106 -15.40 -18.17 10.94
N ASP A 107 -16.43 -18.70 11.56
CA ASP A 107 -17.48 -17.89 12.18
C ASP A 107 -17.14 -17.71 13.66
N GLY A 108 -17.08 -16.47 14.14
CA GLY A 108 -16.80 -16.11 15.54
C GLY A 108 -17.65 -14.91 15.95
N ASP A 109 -18.34 -15.00 17.08
CA ASP A 109 -19.15 -13.95 17.71
C ASP A 109 -20.07 -13.17 16.74
N GLY A 110 -20.68 -13.90 15.79
CA GLY A 110 -21.56 -13.32 14.77
C GLY A 110 -20.83 -12.63 13.62
N VAL A 111 -19.50 -12.65 13.57
CA VAL A 111 -18.68 -12.10 12.49
C VAL A 111 -18.04 -13.23 11.70
N ARG A 112 -18.21 -13.22 10.36
CA ARG A 112 -17.51 -14.12 9.46
C ARG A 112 -16.12 -13.59 9.17
N VAL A 113 -15.10 -14.44 9.34
CA VAL A 113 -13.70 -14.10 9.14
C VAL A 113 -13.07 -15.01 8.10
N GLY A 114 -12.60 -14.45 7.01
CA GLY A 114 -11.72 -15.13 6.07
C GLY A 114 -10.29 -15.11 6.58
N ILE A 115 -9.58 -16.24 6.47
CA ILE A 115 -8.24 -16.36 7.03
C ILE A 115 -7.30 -17.09 6.05
N TRP A 116 -6.04 -16.63 5.97
CA TRP A 116 -4.98 -17.29 5.19
C TRP A 116 -3.58 -16.97 5.71
N ARG A 117 -2.63 -17.74 5.23
CA ARG A 117 -1.21 -17.57 5.52
C ARG A 117 -0.45 -17.17 4.26
N TRP A 118 0.47 -16.23 4.39
CA TRP A 118 1.48 -15.95 3.36
C TRP A 118 2.30 -17.22 3.03
N PRO A 119 2.61 -17.50 1.74
CA PRO A 119 2.27 -16.70 0.55
C PRO A 119 0.95 -17.13 -0.14
N PHE A 120 0.08 -17.90 0.51
CA PHE A 120 -1.12 -18.49 -0.05
C PHE A 120 -2.32 -17.51 0.00
N ASP A 121 -2.18 -16.35 -0.63
CA ASP A 121 -3.26 -15.37 -0.74
C ASP A 121 -4.27 -15.82 -1.79
N PRO A 122 -5.56 -16.01 -1.45
CA PRO A 122 -6.57 -16.54 -2.37
C PRO A 122 -6.88 -15.64 -3.57
N ASP A 123 -6.65 -14.33 -3.44
CA ASP A 123 -6.84 -13.34 -4.53
C ASP A 123 -5.58 -13.13 -5.36
N LEU A 124 -4.44 -13.64 -4.92
CA LEU A 124 -3.14 -13.52 -5.58
C LEU A 124 -2.50 -14.90 -5.81
N PRO A 125 -3.11 -15.76 -6.64
CA PRO A 125 -2.68 -17.16 -6.81
C PRO A 125 -1.22 -17.30 -7.28
N GLY A 126 -0.70 -16.33 -8.04
CA GLY A 126 0.70 -16.31 -8.47
C GLY A 126 1.71 -15.96 -7.37
N LEU A 127 1.24 -15.64 -6.14
CA LEU A 127 2.15 -15.18 -5.10
C LEU A 127 3.09 -16.29 -4.60
N ALA A 128 2.60 -17.50 -4.45
CA ALA A 128 3.44 -18.64 -4.03
C ALA A 128 4.54 -18.91 -5.07
N SER A 129 4.20 -18.86 -6.36
CA SER A 129 5.15 -18.99 -7.47
C SER A 129 6.15 -17.84 -7.51
N ALA A 130 5.72 -16.60 -7.22
CA ALA A 130 6.56 -15.41 -7.26
C ALA A 130 7.60 -15.34 -6.12
N VAL A 131 7.48 -16.16 -5.07
CA VAL A 131 8.44 -16.26 -3.96
C VAL A 131 9.23 -17.57 -3.98
N ASP A 132 9.02 -18.40 -4.99
CA ASP A 132 9.81 -19.59 -5.26
C ASP A 132 10.88 -19.31 -6.32
N ALA A 133 12.16 -19.48 -5.94
CA ALA A 133 13.28 -19.06 -6.78
C ALA A 133 13.40 -19.90 -8.07
N ASP A 134 13.06 -21.17 -8.04
CA ASP A 134 13.16 -22.05 -9.20
C ASP A 134 12.03 -21.74 -10.19
N THR A 135 10.83 -21.53 -9.70
CA THR A 135 9.67 -21.11 -10.50
C THR A 135 9.91 -19.73 -11.16
N VAL A 136 10.46 -18.79 -10.41
CA VAL A 136 10.81 -17.47 -10.96
C VAL A 136 11.92 -17.58 -12.00
N SER A 137 12.95 -18.39 -11.76
CA SER A 137 14.01 -18.63 -12.75
C SER A 137 13.44 -19.19 -14.06
N ALA A 138 12.54 -20.16 -13.98
CA ALA A 138 11.87 -20.73 -15.15
C ALA A 138 11.02 -19.68 -15.88
N LEU A 139 10.26 -18.85 -15.15
CA LEU A 139 9.47 -17.75 -15.74
C LEU A 139 10.38 -16.76 -16.49
N LEU A 140 11.48 -16.34 -15.90
CA LEU A 140 12.42 -15.41 -16.53
C LEU A 140 13.06 -16.02 -17.78
N ALA A 141 13.37 -17.31 -17.76
CA ALA A 141 13.88 -18.03 -18.93
C ALA A 141 12.88 -18.05 -20.09
N THR A 142 11.57 -18.28 -19.81
CA THR A 142 10.53 -18.22 -20.85
C THR A 142 10.36 -16.83 -21.48
N LEU A 143 10.74 -15.77 -20.77
CA LEU A 143 10.74 -14.38 -21.24
C LEU A 143 12.06 -13.99 -21.94
N GLY A 144 12.96 -14.95 -22.19
CA GLY A 144 14.23 -14.70 -22.86
C GLY A 144 15.28 -13.99 -22.00
N MET A 145 15.09 -13.91 -20.68
CA MET A 145 16.01 -13.21 -19.78
C MET A 145 17.13 -14.12 -19.25
N GLY A 146 17.17 -15.37 -19.69
CA GLY A 146 18.08 -16.40 -19.19
C GLY A 146 17.60 -17.03 -17.90
N GLY A 147 18.11 -18.24 -17.59
CA GLY A 147 17.86 -18.94 -16.34
C GLY A 147 19.06 -18.81 -15.40
N GLY A 148 18.92 -19.31 -14.18
CA GLY A 148 20.00 -19.36 -13.20
C GLY A 148 19.54 -19.05 -11.79
N LYS A 149 20.49 -18.96 -10.85
CA LYS A 149 20.15 -18.63 -9.45
C LYS A 149 19.54 -17.25 -9.34
N VAL A 150 18.35 -17.19 -8.73
CA VAL A 150 17.61 -15.96 -8.46
C VAL A 150 17.55 -15.73 -6.96
N ARG A 151 17.86 -14.50 -6.54
CA ARG A 151 17.61 -14.03 -5.16
C ARG A 151 16.32 -13.24 -5.17
N LEU A 152 15.40 -13.61 -4.29
CA LEU A 152 14.11 -12.95 -4.14
C LEU A 152 14.07 -12.11 -2.87
N THR A 153 13.51 -10.91 -2.96
CA THR A 153 13.30 -10.01 -1.82
C THR A 153 11.90 -9.43 -1.89
N VAL A 154 11.07 -9.72 -0.91
CA VAL A 154 9.72 -9.14 -0.81
C VAL A 154 9.84 -7.67 -0.46
N ARG A 155 9.35 -6.80 -1.35
CA ARG A 155 9.37 -5.33 -1.19
C ARG A 155 8.07 -4.79 -0.61
N ALA A 156 6.95 -5.40 -1.01
CA ALA A 156 5.63 -5.01 -0.49
C ALA A 156 4.67 -6.19 -0.60
N TYR A 157 3.75 -6.26 0.35
CA TYR A 157 2.58 -7.13 0.29
C TYR A 157 1.37 -6.38 0.84
N ARG A 158 0.33 -6.31 0.05
CA ARG A 158 -0.99 -5.78 0.42
C ARG A 158 -2.01 -6.90 0.21
N PRO A 159 -2.45 -7.57 1.27
CA PRO A 159 -3.33 -8.72 1.20
C PRO A 159 -4.53 -8.49 0.27
N GLY A 160 -4.82 -9.47 -0.58
CA GLY A 160 -5.92 -9.45 -1.55
C GLY A 160 -5.79 -8.40 -2.65
N ARG A 161 -4.72 -7.61 -2.69
CA ARG A 161 -4.56 -6.52 -3.66
C ARG A 161 -3.33 -6.68 -4.56
N ARG A 162 -2.15 -6.78 -3.99
CA ARG A 162 -0.89 -6.91 -4.73
C ARG A 162 0.28 -7.31 -3.84
N ALA A 163 1.31 -7.88 -4.46
CA ALA A 163 2.63 -7.99 -3.88
C ALA A 163 3.69 -7.50 -4.89
N VAL A 164 4.84 -7.08 -4.38
CA VAL A 164 6.00 -6.71 -5.19
C VAL A 164 7.22 -7.45 -4.65
N ILE A 165 7.85 -8.24 -5.50
CA ILE A 165 9.04 -9.02 -5.21
C ILE A 165 10.16 -8.54 -6.14
N GLU A 166 11.31 -8.21 -5.60
CA GLU A 166 12.52 -7.97 -6.38
C GLU A 166 13.21 -9.30 -6.63
N ALA A 167 13.50 -9.58 -7.89
CA ALA A 167 14.28 -10.71 -8.32
C ALA A 167 15.62 -10.20 -8.90
N SER A 168 16.73 -10.75 -8.42
CA SER A 168 18.07 -10.40 -8.85
C SER A 168 18.90 -11.66 -9.13
N GLY A 169 19.66 -11.62 -10.22
CA GLY A 169 20.47 -12.74 -10.68
C GLY A 169 21.36 -12.34 -11.85
N THR A 170 21.76 -13.31 -12.67
CA THR A 170 22.58 -13.10 -13.87
C THR A 170 21.90 -12.17 -14.91
N HIS A 171 20.55 -12.15 -14.92
CA HIS A 171 19.72 -11.27 -15.74
C HIS A 171 19.67 -9.83 -15.23
N GLY A 172 20.41 -9.49 -14.18
CA GLY A 172 20.31 -8.22 -13.50
C GLY A 172 19.20 -8.20 -12.45
N ARG A 173 18.47 -7.08 -12.36
CA ARG A 173 17.40 -6.85 -11.41
C ARG A 173 16.07 -6.58 -12.12
N VAL A 174 15.02 -7.28 -11.70
CA VAL A 174 13.64 -7.06 -12.17
C VAL A 174 12.69 -7.05 -10.97
N PHE A 175 11.48 -6.57 -11.19
CA PHE A 175 10.40 -6.62 -10.20
C PHE A 175 9.26 -7.50 -10.69
N LEU A 176 8.82 -8.41 -9.82
CA LEU A 176 7.63 -9.21 -10.02
C LEU A 176 6.49 -8.52 -9.29
N LYS A 177 5.53 -7.99 -10.03
CA LYS A 177 4.30 -7.40 -9.46
C LYS A 177 3.21 -8.43 -9.55
N VAL A 178 2.79 -8.98 -8.41
CA VAL A 178 1.70 -9.95 -8.33
C VAL A 178 0.39 -9.22 -8.10
N VAL A 179 -0.56 -9.45 -8.96
CA VAL A 179 -1.90 -8.84 -8.93
C VAL A 179 -2.98 -9.90 -9.16
N ARG A 180 -4.24 -9.54 -8.98
CA ARG A 180 -5.35 -10.42 -9.36
C ARG A 180 -5.27 -10.79 -10.84
N PRO A 181 -5.44 -12.06 -11.22
CA PRO A 181 -5.20 -12.53 -12.60
C PRO A 181 -5.92 -11.73 -13.69
N HIS A 182 -7.17 -11.33 -13.47
CA HIS A 182 -7.95 -10.55 -14.44
C HIS A 182 -7.38 -9.15 -14.73
N ARG A 183 -6.45 -8.64 -13.90
CA ARG A 183 -5.83 -7.31 -14.08
C ARG A 183 -4.50 -7.34 -14.82
N VAL A 184 -3.83 -8.50 -14.85
CA VAL A 184 -2.41 -8.56 -15.26
C VAL A 184 -2.21 -8.18 -16.72
N GLN A 185 -3.11 -8.61 -17.62
CA GLN A 185 -3.03 -8.31 -19.04
C GLN A 185 -3.19 -6.81 -19.33
N ALA A 186 -4.17 -6.15 -18.68
CA ALA A 186 -4.38 -4.71 -18.84
C ALA A 186 -3.17 -3.91 -18.31
N LEU A 187 -2.60 -4.32 -17.18
CA LEU A 187 -1.40 -3.68 -16.63
C LEU A 187 -0.19 -3.89 -17.55
N HIS A 188 -0.02 -5.08 -18.12
CA HIS A 188 1.04 -5.33 -19.11
C HIS A 188 0.93 -4.37 -20.30
N ALA A 189 -0.27 -4.25 -20.88
CA ALA A 189 -0.51 -3.35 -22.00
C ALA A 189 -0.24 -1.88 -21.62
N GLN A 190 -0.68 -1.45 -20.45
CA GLN A 190 -0.48 -0.09 -19.94
C GLN A 190 1.01 0.24 -19.74
N HIS A 191 1.78 -0.64 -19.12
CA HIS A 191 3.21 -0.47 -18.96
C HIS A 191 3.94 -0.38 -20.31
N ARG A 192 3.54 -1.21 -21.28
CA ARG A 192 4.11 -1.16 -22.63
C ARG A 192 3.75 0.11 -23.40
N LEU A 193 2.52 0.60 -23.25
CA LEU A 193 2.11 1.88 -23.84
C LEU A 193 2.96 3.01 -23.27
N LEU A 194 2.98 3.17 -21.95
CA LEU A 194 3.67 4.27 -21.29
C LEU A 194 5.18 4.25 -21.51
N ALA A 195 5.80 3.08 -21.55
CA ALA A 195 7.25 2.94 -21.80
C ALA A 195 7.70 3.43 -23.19
N ARG A 196 6.78 3.70 -24.12
CA ARG A 196 7.07 4.32 -25.44
C ARG A 196 7.19 5.84 -25.34
N HIS A 197 6.63 6.45 -24.31
CA HIS A 197 6.52 7.90 -24.16
C HIS A 197 7.41 8.44 -23.05
N MET A 198 7.66 7.64 -22.02
CA MET A 198 8.36 8.11 -20.82
C MET A 198 9.11 6.99 -20.10
N ALA A 199 10.02 7.36 -19.20
CA ALA A 199 10.79 6.42 -18.40
C ALA A 199 9.90 5.80 -17.28
N VAL A 200 9.18 4.73 -17.60
CA VAL A 200 8.43 3.87 -16.66
C VAL A 200 8.95 2.44 -16.76
N PRO A 201 8.72 1.58 -15.74
CA PRO A 201 9.13 0.19 -15.83
C PRO A 201 8.50 -0.50 -17.05
N HIS A 202 9.33 -0.91 -18.02
CA HIS A 202 8.88 -1.71 -19.14
C HIS A 202 8.41 -3.08 -18.65
N SER A 203 7.31 -3.60 -19.20
CA SER A 203 6.86 -4.96 -18.89
C SER A 203 7.44 -5.95 -19.91
N TYR A 204 8.21 -6.91 -19.41
CA TYR A 204 8.77 -8.00 -20.20
C TYR A 204 7.74 -9.06 -20.55
N GLY A 205 6.75 -9.27 -19.68
CA GLY A 205 5.70 -10.25 -19.87
C GLY A 205 4.93 -10.49 -18.57
N TYR A 206 4.02 -11.45 -18.60
CA TYR A 206 3.21 -11.82 -17.45
C TYR A 206 2.83 -13.31 -17.48
N SER A 207 2.43 -13.86 -16.32
CA SER A 207 1.84 -15.18 -16.20
C SER A 207 0.31 -15.10 -16.05
N THR A 208 -0.40 -16.16 -16.38
CA THR A 208 -1.86 -16.21 -16.30
C THR A 208 -2.40 -16.21 -14.86
N ASP A 209 -1.57 -16.55 -13.88
CA ASP A 209 -1.89 -16.52 -12.46
C ASP A 209 -1.63 -15.14 -11.80
N GLY A 210 -1.18 -14.14 -12.59
CA GLY A 210 -1.15 -12.74 -12.18
C GLY A 210 0.23 -12.17 -11.85
N ILE A 211 1.34 -12.79 -12.28
CA ILE A 211 2.69 -12.23 -12.11
C ILE A 211 3.04 -11.37 -13.32
N LEU A 212 3.30 -10.09 -13.11
CA LEU A 212 3.81 -9.15 -14.11
C LEU A 212 5.31 -8.93 -13.88
N VAL A 213 6.14 -9.14 -14.91
CA VAL A 213 7.59 -8.96 -14.85
C VAL A 213 7.97 -7.59 -15.38
N LEU A 214 8.55 -6.75 -14.52
CA LEU A 214 8.83 -5.34 -14.78
C LEU A 214 10.34 -5.06 -14.72
N GLN A 215 10.77 -4.19 -15.60
CA GLN A 215 12.12 -3.60 -15.60
C GLN A 215 12.40 -2.88 -14.29
N ALA A 216 13.60 -3.07 -13.74
CA ALA A 216 14.11 -2.22 -12.69
C ALA A 216 14.69 -0.93 -13.30
N LEU A 217 14.12 0.21 -12.95
CA LEU A 217 14.68 1.51 -13.32
C LEU A 217 15.84 1.89 -12.39
N HIS A 218 16.68 2.81 -12.87
CA HIS A 218 17.80 3.36 -12.12
C HIS A 218 17.37 4.57 -11.27
N GLY A 219 18.18 4.88 -10.25
CA GLY A 219 17.95 6.01 -9.35
C GLY A 219 17.31 5.63 -8.01
N GLY A 220 17.22 6.61 -7.12
CA GLY A 220 16.53 6.54 -5.84
C GLY A 220 15.22 7.31 -5.88
N SER A 221 14.31 7.05 -4.92
CA SER A 221 13.07 7.84 -4.86
C SER A 221 13.35 9.31 -4.50
N LEU A 222 12.60 10.23 -5.10
CA LEU A 222 12.66 11.66 -4.74
C LEU A 222 12.39 11.86 -3.23
N ARG A 223 11.51 11.05 -2.63
CA ARG A 223 11.31 11.04 -1.18
C ARG A 223 12.61 10.75 -0.42
N GLY A 224 13.36 9.74 -0.85
CA GLY A 224 14.66 9.41 -0.25
C GLY A 224 15.67 10.54 -0.40
N ALA A 225 15.70 11.18 -1.56
CA ALA A 225 16.55 12.33 -1.83
C ALA A 225 16.17 13.56 -0.98
N LEU A 226 14.88 13.79 -0.75
CA LEU A 226 14.37 14.87 0.12
C LEU A 226 14.63 14.63 1.62
N SER A 227 14.77 13.38 2.04
CA SER A 227 14.97 12.99 3.45
C SER A 227 16.43 12.69 3.78
N GLY A 228 17.29 12.60 2.78
CA GLY A 228 18.71 12.27 2.91
C GLY A 228 19.64 13.48 2.96
N PRO A 229 20.94 13.26 2.82
CA PRO A 229 21.92 14.32 2.65
C PRO A 229 21.56 15.23 1.48
N ALA A 230 22.01 16.49 1.53
CA ALA A 230 21.75 17.45 0.45
C ALA A 230 22.35 16.95 -0.88
N VAL A 231 21.46 16.66 -1.81
CA VAL A 231 21.78 16.26 -3.19
C VAL A 231 21.00 17.17 -4.15
N PRO A 232 21.50 17.38 -5.38
CA PRO A 232 20.74 18.11 -6.39
C PRO A 232 19.37 17.46 -6.61
N LEU A 233 18.31 18.29 -6.65
CA LEU A 233 16.94 17.85 -6.88
C LEU A 233 16.44 18.40 -8.23
N PRO A 234 15.51 17.68 -8.91
CA PRO A 234 14.85 18.20 -10.10
C PRO A 234 13.98 19.42 -9.74
N GLY A 235 13.97 20.43 -10.59
CA GLY A 235 13.08 21.58 -10.44
C GLY A 235 11.61 21.24 -10.71
N ALA A 236 10.70 22.13 -10.31
CA ALA A 236 9.25 21.95 -10.51
C ALA A 236 8.87 21.76 -11.98
N SER A 237 9.52 22.49 -12.90
CA SER A 237 9.32 22.35 -14.34
C SER A 237 9.67 20.95 -14.89
N ALA A 238 10.68 20.28 -14.32
CA ALA A 238 11.01 18.91 -14.70
C ALA A 238 9.93 17.90 -14.26
N LEU A 239 9.31 18.14 -13.10
CA LEU A 239 8.18 17.32 -12.59
C LEU A 239 6.92 17.56 -13.42
N GLN A 240 6.66 18.81 -13.81
CA GLN A 240 5.56 19.14 -14.71
C GLN A 240 5.77 18.51 -16.09
N GLY A 241 6.96 18.66 -16.68
CA GLY A 241 7.31 18.04 -17.95
C GLY A 241 7.24 16.51 -17.95
N LEU A 242 7.41 15.86 -16.78
CA LEU A 242 7.18 14.42 -16.65
C LEU A 242 5.69 14.08 -16.82
N LEU A 243 4.79 14.86 -16.25
CA LEU A 243 3.34 14.67 -16.41
C LEU A 243 2.84 15.00 -17.82
N ASP A 244 3.49 15.93 -18.50
CA ASP A 244 3.16 16.32 -19.88
C ASP A 244 3.52 15.23 -20.93
N GLN A 245 4.36 14.26 -20.54
CA GLN A 245 4.69 13.09 -21.39
C GLN A 245 3.63 11.99 -21.33
N LEU A 246 2.61 12.09 -20.45
CA LEU A 246 1.54 11.11 -20.41
C LEU A 246 0.75 11.15 -21.73
N PRO A 247 0.61 10.00 -22.43
CA PRO A 247 -0.05 9.97 -23.73
C PRO A 247 -1.54 10.33 -23.62
N ALA A 248 -2.04 11.13 -24.57
CA ALA A 248 -3.41 11.62 -24.58
C ALA A 248 -4.46 10.49 -24.63
N GLU A 249 -4.10 9.32 -25.14
CA GLU A 249 -4.96 8.13 -25.16
C GLU A 249 -5.42 7.71 -23.77
N LEU A 250 -4.63 7.98 -22.73
CA LEU A 250 -5.05 7.71 -21.35
C LEU A 250 -6.25 8.54 -20.91
N ALA A 251 -6.48 9.73 -21.48
CA ALA A 251 -7.63 10.55 -21.17
C ALA A 251 -8.97 9.91 -21.64
N GLN A 252 -8.90 8.89 -22.48
CA GLN A 252 -10.07 8.12 -22.96
C GLN A 252 -10.35 6.90 -22.08
N ASN A 253 -9.44 6.54 -21.18
CA ASN A 253 -9.58 5.42 -20.27
C ASN A 253 -10.52 5.78 -19.10
N GLN A 254 -10.84 4.77 -18.28
CA GLN A 254 -11.65 4.95 -17.08
C GLN A 254 -11.03 6.05 -16.19
N MET A 255 -11.87 6.94 -15.66
CA MET A 255 -11.41 8.01 -14.76
C MET A 255 -10.61 7.42 -13.60
N SER A 256 -9.42 7.94 -13.41
CA SER A 256 -8.66 7.80 -12.17
C SER A 256 -9.52 8.41 -11.06
N GLY A 257 -9.78 7.65 -9.99
CA GLY A 257 -10.75 8.04 -8.96
C GLY A 257 -10.57 9.50 -8.51
N ASP A 258 -11.67 10.22 -8.45
CA ASP A 258 -11.75 11.62 -8.04
C ASP A 258 -11.11 11.84 -6.67
N HIS A 259 -10.34 12.92 -6.53
CA HIS A 259 -9.66 13.28 -5.28
C HIS A 259 -10.65 13.54 -4.15
N LEU A 260 -11.78 14.15 -4.44
CA LEU A 260 -12.84 14.44 -3.46
C LEU A 260 -13.48 13.14 -2.94
N SER A 261 -13.80 12.20 -3.83
CA SER A 261 -14.32 10.87 -3.44
C SER A 261 -13.32 10.12 -2.56
N ARG A 262 -12.02 10.24 -2.84
CA ARG A 262 -10.99 9.66 -1.97
C ARG A 262 -10.89 10.36 -0.63
N ALA A 263 -10.97 11.70 -0.60
CA ALA A 263 -10.96 12.47 0.64
C ALA A 263 -12.16 12.12 1.52
N ASN A 264 -13.38 12.04 0.95
CA ASN A 264 -14.59 11.59 1.64
C ASN A 264 -14.40 10.18 2.24
N HIS A 265 -13.92 9.22 1.43
CA HIS A 265 -13.65 7.87 1.92
C HIS A 265 -12.68 7.87 3.11
N TYR A 266 -11.63 8.68 3.08
CA TYR A 266 -10.67 8.75 4.18
C TYR A 266 -11.26 9.42 5.42
N ALA A 267 -12.07 10.44 5.25
CA ALA A 267 -12.78 11.06 6.37
C ALA A 267 -13.73 10.07 7.05
N ASP A 268 -14.44 9.25 6.27
CA ASP A 268 -15.30 8.20 6.81
C ASP A 268 -14.51 7.14 7.60
N VAL A 269 -13.33 6.75 7.10
CA VAL A 269 -12.44 5.82 7.81
C VAL A 269 -11.96 6.43 9.14
N VAL A 270 -11.56 7.71 9.13
CA VAL A 270 -11.10 8.39 10.35
C VAL A 270 -12.25 8.55 11.34
N ALA A 271 -13.43 8.99 10.88
CA ALA A 271 -14.60 9.15 11.73
C ALA A 271 -15.10 7.81 12.32
N GLY A 272 -14.95 6.70 11.57
CA GLY A 272 -15.25 5.36 12.08
C GLY A 272 -14.33 4.91 13.23
N CYS A 273 -13.12 5.45 13.30
CA CYS A 273 -12.17 5.17 14.39
C CYS A 273 -12.15 6.26 15.47
N LEU A 274 -12.53 7.49 15.13
CA LEU A 274 -12.54 8.68 15.98
C LEU A 274 -13.83 9.49 15.71
N PRO A 275 -14.98 9.05 16.26
CA PRO A 275 -16.28 9.68 15.97
C PRO A 275 -16.33 11.17 16.30
N ASP A 276 -15.63 11.60 17.34
CA ASP A 276 -15.58 13.00 17.79
C ASP A 276 -14.96 13.96 16.77
N GLU A 277 -14.16 13.42 15.82
CA GLU A 277 -13.55 14.22 14.75
C GLU A 277 -14.48 14.44 13.53
N ARG A 278 -15.68 13.85 13.51
CA ARG A 278 -16.59 13.89 12.36
C ARG A 278 -16.90 15.31 11.90
N VAL A 279 -17.29 16.18 12.82
CA VAL A 279 -17.68 17.58 12.49
C VAL A 279 -16.53 18.32 11.83
N ARG A 280 -15.32 18.18 12.39
CA ARG A 280 -14.11 18.80 11.86
C ARG A 280 -13.71 18.26 10.49
N LEU A 281 -13.89 16.95 10.26
CA LEU A 281 -13.64 16.32 8.96
C LEU A 281 -14.61 16.84 7.90
N ASP A 282 -15.90 17.00 8.24
CA ASP A 282 -16.92 17.53 7.32
C ASP A 282 -16.65 19.01 6.95
N GLU A 283 -16.22 19.82 7.91
CA GLU A 283 -15.78 21.21 7.64
C GLU A 283 -14.59 21.25 6.68
N LEU A 284 -13.58 20.38 6.89
CA LEU A 284 -12.42 20.29 6.01
C LEU A 284 -12.79 19.83 4.60
N LEU A 285 -13.67 18.84 4.49
CA LEU A 285 -14.17 18.34 3.20
C LEU A 285 -14.98 19.42 2.46
N GLY A 286 -15.83 20.18 3.17
CA GLY A 286 -16.58 21.30 2.59
C GLY A 286 -15.66 22.37 2.02
N ARG A 287 -14.61 22.75 2.75
CA ARG A 287 -13.58 23.69 2.27
C ARG A 287 -12.81 23.15 1.06
N TYR A 288 -12.47 21.87 1.08
CA TYR A 288 -11.79 21.21 -0.03
C TYR A 288 -12.68 21.15 -1.27
N ALA A 289 -13.94 20.73 -1.14
CA ALA A 289 -14.89 20.66 -2.24
C ALA A 289 -15.11 22.04 -2.89
N PHE A 290 -15.17 23.11 -2.08
CA PHE A 290 -15.29 24.47 -2.59
C PHE A 290 -14.04 24.90 -3.39
N SER A 291 -12.85 24.50 -2.97
CA SER A 291 -11.60 24.80 -3.69
C SER A 291 -11.45 24.03 -5.01
N GLU A 292 -12.09 22.88 -5.13
CA GLU A 292 -12.09 22.02 -6.33
C GLU A 292 -13.27 22.36 -7.28
N ALA A 293 -14.21 23.23 -6.86
CA ALA A 293 -15.35 23.61 -7.68
C ALA A 293 -14.89 24.45 -8.88
N GLY A 294 -14.91 23.84 -10.08
CA GLY A 294 -14.55 24.48 -11.34
C GLY A 294 -14.62 23.48 -12.48
N GLU A 295 -14.81 23.99 -13.70
CA GLU A 295 -14.68 23.17 -14.91
C GLU A 295 -13.20 23.00 -15.22
N HIS A 296 -12.69 21.79 -15.02
CA HIS A 296 -11.33 21.42 -15.38
C HIS A 296 -11.35 20.48 -16.58
N PRO A 297 -10.46 20.67 -17.56
CA PRO A 297 -10.37 19.75 -18.69
C PRO A 297 -9.98 18.35 -18.23
N THR A 298 -10.61 17.33 -18.83
CA THR A 298 -10.23 15.94 -18.64
C THR A 298 -8.96 15.67 -19.45
N VAL A 299 -7.91 15.27 -18.76
CA VAL A 299 -6.59 15.01 -19.35
C VAL A 299 -6.03 13.66 -18.85
N ALA A 300 -4.92 13.22 -19.42
CA ALA A 300 -4.16 12.10 -18.91
C ALA A 300 -3.52 12.46 -17.55
N VAL A 301 -3.75 11.63 -16.53
CA VAL A 301 -3.16 11.78 -15.19
C VAL A 301 -2.52 10.49 -14.73
N HIS A 302 -1.54 10.59 -13.81
CA HIS A 302 -0.92 9.43 -13.16
C HIS A 302 -1.84 8.76 -12.13
N GLY A 303 -2.72 9.52 -11.52
CA GLY A 303 -3.70 9.02 -10.53
C GLY A 303 -3.16 8.82 -9.10
N ASP A 304 -1.84 8.68 -8.90
CA ASP A 304 -1.19 8.57 -7.58
C ASP A 304 0.21 9.22 -7.62
N PHE A 305 0.30 10.46 -8.11
CA PHE A 305 1.55 11.19 -8.29
C PHE A 305 2.05 11.80 -6.99
N TYR A 306 3.19 11.33 -6.50
CA TYR A 306 3.87 11.87 -5.31
C TYR A 306 5.36 11.50 -5.30
N GLU A 307 6.14 12.12 -4.42
CA GLU A 307 7.60 12.00 -4.38
C GLU A 307 8.14 10.56 -4.19
N GLY A 308 7.32 9.64 -3.69
CA GLY A 308 7.68 8.23 -3.56
C GLY A 308 7.66 7.44 -4.86
N GLN A 309 6.93 7.95 -5.88
CA GLN A 309 6.81 7.30 -7.20
C GLN A 309 7.81 7.85 -8.22
N ILE A 310 8.47 8.95 -7.92
CA ILE A 310 9.43 9.61 -8.81
C ILE A 310 10.82 9.10 -8.48
N LEU A 311 11.54 8.59 -9.48
CA LEU A 311 12.93 8.24 -9.36
C LEU A 311 13.81 9.40 -9.82
N VAL A 312 14.91 9.61 -9.10
CA VAL A 312 15.89 10.66 -9.40
C VAL A 312 17.30 10.08 -9.40
N GLU A 313 18.10 10.55 -10.33
CA GLU A 313 19.52 10.22 -10.43
C GLU A 313 20.29 11.48 -10.84
N ARG A 314 21.34 11.83 -10.09
CA ARG A 314 22.20 13.00 -10.34
C ARG A 314 21.41 14.30 -10.57
N GLY A 315 20.37 14.54 -9.76
CA GLY A 315 19.55 15.75 -9.84
C GLY A 315 18.51 15.80 -10.95
N ARG A 316 18.33 14.70 -11.71
CA ARG A 316 17.37 14.61 -12.82
C ARG A 316 16.34 13.53 -12.53
N VAL A 317 15.13 13.69 -13.06
CA VAL A 317 14.14 12.61 -13.07
C VAL A 317 14.67 11.47 -13.94
N SER A 318 14.75 10.25 -13.36
CA SER A 318 15.19 9.04 -14.04
C SER A 318 14.05 8.04 -14.30
N GLY A 319 12.87 8.25 -13.69
CA GLY A 319 11.71 7.40 -13.94
C GLY A 319 10.51 7.71 -13.08
N LEU A 320 9.37 7.11 -13.47
CA LEU A 320 8.10 7.20 -12.78
C LEU A 320 7.58 5.78 -12.50
N LEU A 321 7.20 5.51 -11.26
CA LEU A 321 6.73 4.21 -10.79
C LEU A 321 5.21 4.20 -10.59
N ASP A 322 4.66 2.99 -10.41
CA ASP A 322 3.28 2.71 -10.00
C ASP A 322 2.21 3.38 -10.89
N VAL A 323 2.40 3.23 -12.19
CA VAL A 323 1.52 3.78 -13.24
C VAL A 323 0.18 3.04 -13.38
N ASP A 324 -0.15 2.13 -12.48
CA ASP A 324 -1.36 1.29 -12.52
C ASP A 324 -2.66 2.09 -12.45
N THR A 325 -2.61 3.29 -11.90
CA THR A 325 -3.75 4.21 -11.74
C THR A 325 -3.77 5.30 -12.81
N ALA A 326 -2.83 5.27 -13.75
CA ALA A 326 -2.83 6.24 -14.82
C ALA A 326 -4.07 6.07 -15.72
N GLY A 327 -4.72 7.18 -16.02
CA GLY A 327 -5.98 7.20 -16.75
C GLY A 327 -6.46 8.62 -17.00
N SER A 328 -7.77 8.81 -17.24
CA SER A 328 -8.36 10.13 -17.33
C SER A 328 -8.52 10.77 -15.95
N GLY A 329 -8.44 12.07 -15.87
CA GLY A 329 -8.67 12.83 -14.64
C GLY A 329 -8.58 14.32 -14.87
N HIS A 330 -8.72 15.10 -13.81
CA HIS A 330 -8.56 16.55 -13.85
C HIS A 330 -7.17 16.94 -13.35
N ARG A 331 -6.49 17.75 -14.11
CA ARG A 331 -5.22 18.36 -13.72
C ARG A 331 -5.49 19.80 -13.34
N ILE A 332 -5.28 20.15 -12.09
CA ILE A 332 -5.37 21.53 -11.63
C ILE A 332 -4.11 22.24 -12.11
N GLU A 333 -4.25 23.15 -13.08
CA GLU A 333 -3.13 23.91 -13.67
C GLU A 333 -2.62 25.05 -12.76
N ARG A 334 -3.01 25.09 -11.50
CA ARG A 334 -2.49 26.10 -10.57
C ARG A 334 -1.27 25.61 -9.81
N VAL A 335 -0.15 25.62 -10.47
CA VAL A 335 1.08 26.10 -9.83
C VAL A 335 1.15 27.59 -10.19
N GLY A 336 0.31 28.38 -9.55
CA GLY A 336 0.40 29.84 -9.66
C GLY A 336 1.72 30.32 -9.09
N ASP A 337 2.18 31.47 -9.57
CA ASP A 337 3.41 32.20 -9.19
C ASP A 337 3.52 32.58 -7.71
N ASP A 338 2.62 32.15 -6.86
CA ASP A 338 2.70 32.32 -5.41
C ASP A 338 3.53 31.21 -4.81
N ALA A 339 4.82 31.50 -4.67
CA ALA A 339 5.79 30.71 -3.93
C ALA A 339 5.25 30.38 -2.53
N ARG A 340 4.65 29.19 -2.37
CA ARG A 340 4.52 28.59 -1.04
C ARG A 340 5.94 28.34 -0.53
N PRO A 341 6.28 28.85 0.66
CA PRO A 341 7.60 28.63 1.20
C PRO A 341 7.88 27.12 1.28
N PRO A 342 9.14 26.70 1.07
CA PRO A 342 9.52 25.28 1.12
C PRO A 342 9.07 24.72 2.49
N ILE A 343 8.46 23.53 2.46
CA ILE A 343 8.13 22.79 3.67
C ILE A 343 9.45 22.56 4.40
N ARG A 344 9.74 23.37 5.40
CA ARG A 344 10.93 23.23 6.25
C ARG A 344 10.87 21.84 6.91
N PRO A 345 11.99 21.09 6.94
CA PRO A 345 12.08 19.89 7.74
C PRO A 345 11.73 20.25 9.18
N ARG A 346 10.88 19.45 9.78
CA ARG A 346 10.32 19.66 11.12
C ARG A 346 11.44 19.63 12.17
N PRO A 347 11.62 20.64 13.00
CA PRO A 347 12.44 20.50 14.18
C PRO A 347 11.85 19.41 15.08
N ALA A 348 12.72 18.64 15.76
CA ALA A 348 12.30 17.63 16.72
C ALA A 348 11.32 18.27 17.73
N ALA A 349 10.15 17.66 17.90
CA ALA A 349 9.10 18.19 18.74
C ALA A 349 9.44 18.00 20.22
N PRO A 350 9.11 18.99 21.09
CA PRO A 350 9.29 18.86 22.52
C PRO A 350 8.45 17.71 23.10
N GLU A 351 8.99 17.05 24.11
CA GLU A 351 8.44 15.86 24.79
C GLU A 351 7.23 16.19 25.67
N GLY A 352 6.09 16.45 25.10
CA GLY A 352 4.91 16.77 25.90
C GLY A 352 3.61 16.59 25.10
N ASN A 353 3.25 15.41 24.80
CA ASN A 353 1.90 14.89 24.55
C ASN A 353 1.99 13.50 23.88
N ARG A 354 2.36 12.49 24.65
CA ARG A 354 2.62 11.13 24.13
C ARG A 354 1.33 10.38 23.77
N ASP A 355 0.21 10.66 24.41
CA ASP A 355 -0.99 9.82 24.31
C ASP A 355 -1.78 10.00 22.99
N LEU A 356 -1.93 11.23 22.51
CA LEU A 356 -2.56 11.50 21.20
C LEU A 356 -1.68 11.08 20.01
N ARG A 357 -0.34 11.04 20.20
CA ARG A 357 0.60 10.62 19.17
C ARG A 357 0.62 9.11 18.96
N THR A 358 0.29 8.31 19.97
CA THR A 358 0.38 6.85 19.93
C THR A 358 -0.82 6.27 19.19
N SER A 359 -2.03 6.76 19.47
CA SER A 359 -3.26 6.36 18.75
C SER A 359 -3.25 6.84 17.28
N ALA A 360 -2.83 8.10 17.03
CA ALA A 360 -2.62 8.62 15.69
C ALA A 360 -1.47 7.89 14.95
N GLY A 361 -0.45 7.43 15.64
CA GLY A 361 0.67 6.67 15.09
C GLY A 361 0.29 5.28 14.61
N LEU A 362 -0.68 4.62 15.25
CA LEU A 362 -1.25 3.35 14.80
C LEU A 362 -2.14 3.57 13.57
N LEU A 363 -2.97 4.60 13.56
CA LEU A 363 -3.82 5.01 12.44
C LEU A 363 -3.02 5.51 11.23
N LEU A 364 -1.89 6.20 11.44
CA LEU A 364 -1.01 6.71 10.38
C LEU A 364 -0.14 5.62 9.72
N ARG A 365 -0.04 4.43 10.31
CA ARG A 365 0.51 3.23 9.66
C ARG A 365 -0.52 2.48 8.81
N LEU A 366 -1.78 2.92 8.84
CA LEU A 366 -2.83 2.48 7.91
C LEU A 366 -2.49 3.00 6.51
N ASN A 367 -2.10 2.13 5.68
CA ASN A 367 -1.54 2.28 4.34
C ASN A 367 -2.23 3.34 3.45
N SER A 368 -1.47 4.24 2.85
CA SER A 368 -1.85 5.22 1.81
C SER A 368 -2.45 6.57 2.27
N TYR A 369 -2.45 6.91 3.54
CA TYR A 369 -3.14 8.09 4.09
C TYR A 369 -2.29 9.36 4.22
N ARG A 370 -1.13 9.43 3.55
CA ARG A 370 -0.19 10.56 3.75
C ARG A 370 -0.67 11.92 3.27
N VAL A 371 -1.58 11.96 2.29
CA VAL A 371 -2.07 13.25 1.75
C VAL A 371 -3.06 13.89 2.72
N VAL A 372 -4.03 13.13 3.24
CA VAL A 372 -5.03 13.63 4.18
C VAL A 372 -4.40 13.95 5.55
N ALA A 373 -3.47 13.13 6.03
CA ALA A 373 -2.74 13.43 7.26
C ALA A 373 -1.87 14.69 7.14
N GLY A 374 -1.29 14.98 5.98
CA GLY A 374 -0.58 16.24 5.72
C GLY A 374 -1.49 17.46 5.79
N VAL A 375 -2.69 17.40 5.24
CA VAL A 375 -3.70 18.46 5.27
C VAL A 375 -4.28 18.63 6.68
N LEU A 376 -4.62 17.54 7.37
CA LEU A 376 -5.14 17.56 8.75
C LEU A 376 -4.12 18.11 9.76
N VAL A 377 -2.85 17.75 9.64
CA VAL A 377 -1.77 18.27 10.51
C VAL A 377 -1.46 19.74 10.21
N ALA A 378 -1.56 20.18 8.95
CA ALA A 378 -1.40 21.60 8.61
C ALA A 378 -2.58 22.47 9.12
N ALA A 379 -3.81 21.95 9.11
CA ALA A 379 -5.01 22.65 9.59
C ALA A 379 -5.10 22.71 11.14
N SER A 380 -4.49 21.79 11.87
CA SER A 380 -4.48 21.77 13.34
C SER A 380 -3.54 22.81 13.98
N ARG A 381 -2.79 23.59 13.18
CA ARG A 381 -1.78 24.55 13.65
C ARG A 381 -2.10 26.01 13.32
N ARG A 382 -3.36 26.33 12.99
CA ARG A 382 -3.82 27.72 12.86
C ARG A 382 -4.91 28.04 13.88
#